data_9a5ec9f3694cfe509a34750215a35e19
#
_entry.id   9a5ec9f3694cfe509a34750215a35e19
#
_cell.length_a   1.000
_cell.length_b   1.000
_cell.length_c   1.000
_cell.angle_alpha   90.00
_cell.angle_beta   90.00
_cell.angle_gamma   90.00
#
_symmetry.space_group_name_H-M   'P 1'
#
loop_
_entity.id
_entity.type
_entity.pdbx_description
1 polymer ?
#
loop_
_entity_poly.entity_id
_entity_poly.type
_entity_poly.pdbx_seq_one_letter_code
_entity_poly.pdbx_strand_id
1 'polypeptide(L)'
;MIAQIFAVVIFITMFVFIVTEIVERHIVSLISALLTMIFVFGIGMQSMEAIWETLNISSIFSPGFWYAGAASHGSAAGINWETIVFIFGMMVMVEGMAHVGFFRWLCMRIAKMVKYKIVPIFFTFMILSFVLAMFIDSITVILFLAAVTIELAVLLKFNPVPMILAEIFCANLGGSATMCGDPPNIIIGTSLGYTFMDFVTNTGVMAFASLGCVLVYFYLVFKKDLESKAENMDYSNLPTPESAITDKNGFIISTVIFLV
;
A
#
# COMPACT_ATOMS: atom_id res chain seq x y z
N MET A 1 -15.20 -32.33 11.46
CA MET A 1 -16.37 -31.49 11.75
C MET A 1 -16.11 -30.50 12.90
N ILE A 2 -15.63 -30.92 14.07
CA ILE A 2 -15.36 -30.02 15.22
C ILE A 2 -14.29 -28.96 14.88
N ALA A 3 -13.17 -29.33 14.26
CA ALA A 3 -12.12 -28.41 13.85
C ALA A 3 -12.63 -27.32 12.87
N GLN A 4 -13.50 -27.69 11.93
CA GLN A 4 -14.10 -26.75 10.98
C GLN A 4 -15.01 -25.74 11.68
N ILE A 5 -15.78 -26.17 12.68
CA ILE A 5 -16.65 -25.28 13.46
C ILE A 5 -15.78 -24.28 14.24
N PHE A 6 -14.72 -24.74 14.92
CA PHE A 6 -13.81 -23.83 15.60
C PHE A 6 -13.15 -22.83 14.65
N ALA A 7 -12.68 -23.26 13.48
CA ALA A 7 -12.08 -22.39 12.50
C ALA A 7 -13.05 -21.28 12.04
N VAL A 8 -14.29 -21.65 11.72
CA VAL A 8 -15.32 -20.68 11.29
C VAL A 8 -15.67 -19.70 12.40
N VAL A 9 -15.86 -20.18 13.64
CA VAL A 9 -16.18 -19.32 14.78
C VAL A 9 -15.04 -18.33 15.06
N ILE A 10 -13.79 -18.80 15.09
CA ILE A 10 -12.62 -17.94 15.34
C ILE A 10 -12.51 -16.91 14.20
N PHE A 11 -12.68 -17.33 12.93
CA PHE A 11 -12.61 -16.43 11.78
C PHE A 11 -13.68 -15.33 11.84
N ILE A 12 -14.95 -15.70 12.09
CA ILE A 12 -16.04 -14.71 12.19
C ILE A 12 -15.79 -13.76 13.36
N THR A 13 -15.36 -14.28 14.51
CA THR A 13 -15.06 -13.46 15.69
C THR A 13 -13.94 -12.49 15.41
N MET A 14 -12.84 -12.94 14.79
CA MET A 14 -11.72 -12.11 14.37
C MET A 14 -12.20 -11.00 13.44
N PHE A 15 -13.02 -11.33 12.43
CA PHE A 15 -13.52 -10.38 11.46
C PHE A 15 -14.40 -9.30 12.11
N VAL A 16 -15.29 -9.68 13.04
CA VAL A 16 -16.11 -8.74 13.79
C VAL A 16 -15.24 -7.77 14.60
N PHE A 17 -14.23 -8.26 15.31
CA PHE A 17 -13.33 -7.38 16.08
C PHE A 17 -12.50 -6.46 15.19
N ILE A 18 -12.05 -6.91 14.01
CA ILE A 18 -11.33 -6.06 13.06
C ILE A 18 -12.23 -4.95 12.51
N VAL A 19 -13.51 -5.26 12.19
CA VAL A 19 -14.46 -4.27 11.65
C VAL A 19 -14.93 -3.27 12.71
N THR A 20 -15.08 -3.71 13.96
CA THR A 20 -15.51 -2.83 15.06
C THR A 20 -14.41 -1.93 15.59
N GLU A 21 -13.13 -2.20 15.25
CA GLU A 21 -11.94 -1.43 15.66
C GLU A 21 -11.83 -1.18 17.18
N ILE A 22 -12.48 -2.02 18.00
CA ILE A 22 -12.44 -1.93 19.47
C ILE A 22 -11.04 -2.26 20.00
N VAL A 23 -10.34 -3.16 19.32
CA VAL A 23 -8.99 -3.60 19.63
C VAL A 23 -8.12 -3.44 18.40
N GLU A 24 -6.84 -3.12 18.58
CA GLU A 24 -5.88 -2.96 17.48
C GLU A 24 -5.80 -4.23 16.62
N ARG A 25 -5.85 -4.07 15.30
CA ARG A 25 -5.96 -5.17 14.32
C ARG A 25 -4.88 -6.24 14.49
N HIS A 26 -3.65 -5.84 14.81
CA HIS A 26 -2.54 -6.78 15.02
C HIS A 26 -2.72 -7.65 16.25
N ILE A 27 -3.27 -7.12 17.36
CA ILE A 27 -3.56 -7.89 18.58
C ILE A 27 -4.64 -8.91 18.29
N VAL A 28 -5.73 -8.49 17.63
CA VAL A 28 -6.82 -9.40 17.24
C VAL A 28 -6.30 -10.55 16.37
N SER A 29 -5.45 -10.25 15.38
CA SER A 29 -4.87 -11.26 14.50
C SER A 29 -3.97 -12.26 15.24
N LEU A 30 -3.10 -11.78 16.14
CA LEU A 30 -2.22 -12.64 16.93
C LEU A 30 -2.99 -13.54 17.88
N ILE A 31 -3.99 -13.01 18.57
CA ILE A 31 -4.84 -13.82 19.48
C ILE A 31 -5.60 -14.86 18.67
N SER A 32 -6.18 -14.49 17.53
CA SER A 32 -6.92 -15.42 16.66
C SER A 32 -6.02 -16.52 16.10
N ALA A 33 -4.77 -16.21 15.76
CA ALA A 33 -3.79 -17.20 15.32
C ALA A 33 -3.48 -18.20 16.46
N LEU A 34 -3.25 -17.71 17.69
CA LEU A 34 -3.04 -18.55 18.86
C LEU A 34 -4.25 -19.44 19.15
N LEU A 35 -5.45 -18.90 19.11
CA LEU A 35 -6.69 -19.67 19.30
C LEU A 35 -6.84 -20.74 18.22
N THR A 36 -6.51 -20.43 16.96
CA THR A 36 -6.53 -21.41 15.87
C THR A 36 -5.56 -22.55 16.14
N MET A 37 -4.33 -22.25 16.57
CA MET A 37 -3.36 -23.29 16.90
C MET A 37 -3.85 -24.21 18.03
N ILE A 38 -4.45 -23.65 19.07
CA ILE A 38 -4.91 -24.42 20.23
C ILE A 38 -6.21 -25.20 19.91
N PHE A 39 -7.23 -24.52 19.41
CA PHE A 39 -8.57 -25.10 19.26
C PHE A 39 -8.73 -25.90 17.97
N VAL A 40 -8.22 -25.42 16.84
CA VAL A 40 -8.38 -26.11 15.56
C VAL A 40 -7.38 -27.26 15.46
N PHE A 41 -6.10 -26.98 15.62
CA PHE A 41 -5.06 -28.02 15.44
C PHE A 41 -4.89 -28.88 16.69
N GLY A 42 -4.83 -28.28 17.90
CA GLY A 42 -4.61 -29.03 19.13
C GLY A 42 -5.81 -29.90 19.56
N ILE A 43 -7.01 -29.30 19.63
CA ILE A 43 -8.22 -30.00 20.12
C ILE A 43 -8.98 -30.64 18.95
N GLY A 44 -9.17 -29.91 17.85
CA GLY A 44 -10.01 -30.34 16.72
C GLY A 44 -9.38 -31.39 15.82
N MET A 45 -8.08 -31.25 15.51
CA MET A 45 -7.32 -32.19 14.68
C MET A 45 -6.43 -33.14 15.48
N GLN A 46 -6.12 -32.78 16.74
CA GLN A 46 -5.21 -33.56 17.63
C GLN A 46 -3.87 -33.91 16.98
N SER A 47 -3.36 -33.02 16.13
CA SER A 47 -2.15 -33.24 15.35
C SER A 47 -1.16 -32.09 15.56
N MET A 48 -0.08 -32.39 16.32
CA MET A 48 1.06 -31.44 16.42
C MET A 48 1.84 -31.33 15.12
N GLU A 49 1.83 -32.36 14.30
CA GLU A 49 2.48 -32.38 12.99
C GLU A 49 1.83 -31.35 12.05
N ALA A 50 0.50 -31.25 12.05
CA ALA A 50 -0.22 -30.24 11.28
C ALA A 50 0.12 -28.81 11.68
N ILE A 51 0.47 -28.54 12.94
CA ILE A 51 0.94 -27.23 13.39
C ILE A 51 2.30 -26.90 12.75
N TRP A 52 3.25 -27.84 12.81
CA TRP A 52 4.58 -27.64 12.23
C TRP A 52 4.55 -27.52 10.71
N GLU A 53 3.72 -28.31 10.05
CA GLU A 53 3.50 -28.23 8.61
C GLU A 53 2.85 -26.90 8.20
N THR A 54 1.84 -26.44 8.96
CA THR A 54 1.19 -25.15 8.69
C THR A 54 2.11 -23.97 8.96
N LEU A 55 2.88 -23.99 10.04
CA LEU A 55 3.85 -22.95 10.37
C LEU A 55 5.01 -22.91 9.37
N ASN A 56 5.37 -24.03 8.77
CA ASN A 56 6.41 -24.16 7.74
C ASN A 56 7.72 -23.42 8.08
N ILE A 57 8.10 -23.40 9.35
CA ILE A 57 9.29 -22.67 9.85
C ILE A 57 10.58 -23.21 9.20
N SER A 58 10.61 -24.50 8.89
CA SER A 58 11.77 -25.15 8.25
C SER A 58 12.12 -24.55 6.89
N SER A 59 11.16 -23.94 6.18
CA SER A 59 11.41 -23.31 4.89
C SER A 59 12.39 -22.12 4.98
N ILE A 60 12.36 -21.36 6.08
CA ILE A 60 13.23 -20.18 6.29
C ILE A 60 14.71 -20.59 6.36
N PHE A 61 14.99 -21.80 6.89
CA PHE A 61 16.37 -22.30 7.03
C PHE A 61 16.87 -23.04 5.80
N SER A 62 16.05 -23.21 4.77
CA SER A 62 16.47 -23.85 3.53
C SER A 62 17.30 -22.88 2.66
N PRO A 63 18.42 -23.32 2.05
CA PRO A 63 19.17 -22.47 1.13
C PRO A 63 18.32 -21.96 -0.05
N GLY A 64 17.37 -22.76 -0.52
CA GLY A 64 16.46 -22.39 -1.61
C GLY A 64 15.58 -21.18 -1.31
N PHE A 65 15.27 -20.95 -0.05
CA PHE A 65 14.49 -19.78 0.40
C PHE A 65 15.14 -18.43 0.00
N TRP A 66 16.47 -18.35 0.08
CA TRP A 66 17.21 -17.10 -0.16
C TRP A 66 17.70 -16.92 -1.60
N TYR A 67 17.77 -18.01 -2.39
CA TYR A 67 18.39 -17.98 -3.72
C TYR A 67 17.49 -18.43 -4.86
N ALA A 68 16.40 -19.15 -4.56
CA ALA A 68 15.44 -19.56 -5.60
C ALA A 68 14.33 -18.51 -5.68
N GLY A 69 14.10 -17.94 -6.86
CA GLY A 69 12.97 -17.05 -7.08
C GLY A 69 11.64 -17.77 -6.84
N ALA A 70 10.60 -17.03 -6.51
CA ALA A 70 9.25 -17.52 -6.16
C ALA A 70 8.63 -18.54 -7.15
N ALA A 71 9.19 -18.69 -8.34
CA ALA A 71 8.73 -19.62 -9.39
C ALA A 71 9.11 -21.11 -9.16
N SER A 72 9.94 -21.43 -8.16
CA SER A 72 10.48 -22.78 -7.97
C SER A 72 9.76 -23.61 -6.92
N HIS A 73 8.87 -23.04 -6.13
CA HIS A 73 8.15 -23.74 -5.08
C HIS A 73 6.70 -23.98 -5.48
N GLY A 74 6.41 -25.22 -5.90
CA GLY A 74 5.03 -25.72 -5.95
C GLY A 74 4.37 -25.45 -4.58
N SER A 75 3.07 -25.18 -4.56
CA SER A 75 2.25 -24.85 -3.40
C SER A 75 2.71 -25.57 -2.13
N ALA A 76 3.61 -24.93 -1.38
CA ALA A 76 3.99 -25.43 -0.07
C ALA A 76 2.75 -25.35 0.83
N ALA A 77 2.36 -26.47 1.39
CA ALA A 77 1.33 -26.47 2.41
C ALA A 77 1.84 -25.62 3.60
N GLY A 78 1.07 -24.58 3.96
CA GLY A 78 1.42 -23.75 5.12
C GLY A 78 1.75 -22.28 4.78
N ILE A 79 2.33 -21.60 5.78
CA ILE A 79 2.68 -20.17 5.69
C ILE A 79 3.80 -19.96 4.66
N ASN A 80 3.57 -19.04 3.74
CA ASN A 80 4.59 -18.61 2.78
C ASN A 80 5.46 -17.51 3.39
N TRP A 81 6.56 -17.89 4.01
CA TRP A 81 7.49 -16.96 4.65
C TRP A 81 8.22 -16.06 3.65
N GLU A 82 8.44 -16.50 2.41
CA GLU A 82 9.06 -15.68 1.36
C GLU A 82 8.22 -14.44 1.10
N THR A 83 6.90 -14.61 0.98
CA THR A 83 5.96 -13.50 0.83
C THR A 83 5.98 -12.56 2.04
N ILE A 84 6.00 -13.10 3.26
CA ILE A 84 6.03 -12.28 4.48
C ILE A 84 7.33 -11.47 4.56
N VAL A 85 8.49 -12.09 4.32
CA VAL A 85 9.78 -11.40 4.32
C VAL A 85 9.86 -10.34 3.22
N PHE A 86 9.32 -10.62 2.04
CA PHE A 86 9.24 -9.67 0.94
C PHE A 86 8.39 -8.43 1.32
N ILE A 87 7.18 -8.65 1.83
CA ILE A 87 6.29 -7.54 2.28
C ILE A 87 6.98 -6.73 3.38
N PHE A 88 7.57 -7.39 4.36
CA PHE A 88 8.30 -6.71 5.44
C PHE A 88 9.46 -5.87 4.91
N GLY A 89 10.29 -6.43 4.03
CA GLY A 89 11.42 -5.71 3.42
C GLY A 89 10.96 -4.49 2.62
N MET A 90 9.88 -4.64 1.83
CA MET A 90 9.29 -3.53 1.08
C MET A 90 8.79 -2.42 2.02
N MET A 91 8.08 -2.77 3.10
CA MET A 91 7.60 -1.78 4.08
C MET A 91 8.75 -1.03 4.75
N VAL A 92 9.83 -1.71 5.13
CA VAL A 92 11.02 -1.08 5.72
C VAL A 92 11.70 -0.12 4.75
N MET A 93 11.83 -0.50 3.47
CA MET A 93 12.40 0.38 2.44
C MET A 93 11.56 1.64 2.24
N VAL A 94 10.26 1.49 2.13
CA VAL A 94 9.32 2.60 1.92
C VAL A 94 9.32 3.55 3.12
N GLU A 95 9.31 3.01 4.35
CA GLU A 95 9.40 3.82 5.57
C GLU A 95 10.73 4.57 5.65
N GLY A 96 11.84 3.93 5.27
CA GLY A 96 13.13 4.58 5.17
C GLY A 96 13.12 5.77 4.19
N MET A 97 12.49 5.63 3.03
CA MET A 97 12.31 6.73 2.07
C MET A 97 11.42 7.85 2.61
N ALA A 98 10.37 7.48 3.33
CA ALA A 98 9.47 8.44 3.97
C ALA A 98 10.20 9.28 5.01
N HIS A 99 10.95 8.63 5.87
CA HIS A 99 11.69 9.28 6.97
C HIS A 99 12.68 10.33 6.49
N VAL A 100 13.34 10.10 5.34
CA VAL A 100 14.29 11.07 4.74
C VAL A 100 13.60 12.19 3.94
N GLY A 101 12.26 12.15 3.82
CA GLY A 101 11.46 13.17 3.17
C GLY A 101 11.33 13.02 1.65
N PHE A 102 11.60 11.84 1.10
CA PHE A 102 11.55 11.60 -0.35
C PHE A 102 10.18 11.92 -0.96
N PHE A 103 9.10 11.41 -0.37
CA PHE A 103 7.77 11.61 -0.92
C PHE A 103 7.32 13.08 -0.84
N ARG A 104 7.65 13.76 0.28
CA ARG A 104 7.37 15.19 0.42
C ARG A 104 8.15 16.00 -0.62
N TRP A 105 9.43 15.69 -0.82
CA TRP A 105 10.24 16.31 -1.87
C TRP A 105 9.65 16.09 -3.25
N LEU A 106 9.24 14.85 -3.58
CA LEU A 106 8.65 14.49 -4.87
C LEU A 106 7.37 15.29 -5.15
N CYS A 107 6.45 15.33 -4.18
CA CYS A 107 5.20 16.07 -4.29
C CYS A 107 5.42 17.57 -4.47
N MET A 108 6.33 18.17 -3.67
CA MET A 108 6.68 19.59 -3.79
C MET A 108 7.37 19.90 -5.13
N ARG A 109 8.19 19.00 -5.63
CA ARG A 109 8.82 19.10 -6.95
C ARG A 109 7.78 19.13 -8.05
N ILE A 110 6.80 18.25 -8.00
CA ILE A 110 5.70 18.19 -8.96
C ILE A 110 4.83 19.44 -8.85
N ALA A 111 4.45 19.86 -7.65
CA ALA A 111 3.66 21.08 -7.43
C ALA A 111 4.35 22.31 -8.03
N LYS A 112 5.68 22.43 -7.86
CA LYS A 112 6.49 23.49 -8.49
C LYS A 112 6.49 23.40 -10.01
N MET A 113 6.59 22.20 -10.59
CA MET A 113 6.56 22.01 -12.05
C MET A 113 5.25 22.48 -12.66
N VAL A 114 4.12 22.28 -12.00
CA VAL A 114 2.80 22.76 -12.44
C VAL A 114 2.48 24.19 -11.97
N LYS A 115 3.52 24.92 -11.49
CA LYS A 115 3.43 26.32 -11.06
C LYS A 115 2.38 26.56 -9.98
N TYR A 116 2.19 25.59 -9.09
CA TYR A 116 1.25 25.62 -7.97
C TYR A 116 -0.22 25.91 -8.36
N LYS A 117 -0.58 25.67 -9.62
CA LYS A 117 -1.97 25.81 -10.06
C LYS A 117 -2.81 24.66 -9.55
N ILE A 118 -3.97 24.95 -8.92
CA ILE A 118 -4.79 23.96 -8.23
C ILE A 118 -5.25 22.82 -9.16
N VAL A 119 -5.81 23.15 -10.32
CA VAL A 119 -6.31 22.13 -11.27
C VAL A 119 -5.19 21.22 -11.80
N PRO A 120 -4.03 21.71 -12.26
CA PRO A 120 -2.91 20.85 -12.61
C PRO A 120 -2.38 20.02 -11.43
N ILE A 121 -2.30 20.58 -10.21
CA ILE A 121 -1.92 19.80 -8.99
C ILE A 121 -2.89 18.65 -8.79
N PHE A 122 -4.19 18.91 -8.88
CA PHE A 122 -5.23 17.90 -8.73
C PHE A 122 -4.99 16.70 -9.66
N PHE A 123 -4.84 16.93 -10.96
CA PHE A 123 -4.58 15.84 -11.90
C PHE A 123 -3.23 15.15 -11.68
N THR A 124 -2.18 15.92 -11.45
CA THR A 124 -0.84 15.33 -11.25
C THR A 124 -0.75 14.52 -9.96
N PHE A 125 -1.42 14.94 -8.89
CA PHE A 125 -1.45 14.18 -7.62
C PHE A 125 -2.31 12.92 -7.73
N MET A 126 -3.43 12.96 -8.46
CA MET A 126 -4.20 11.76 -8.77
C MET A 126 -3.35 10.73 -9.53
N ILE A 127 -2.65 11.16 -10.58
CA ILE A 127 -1.77 10.28 -11.36
C ILE A 127 -0.59 9.80 -10.51
N LEU A 128 0.02 10.68 -9.72
CA LEU A 128 1.12 10.33 -8.82
C LEU A 128 0.67 9.29 -7.78
N SER A 129 -0.51 9.49 -7.18
CA SER A 129 -1.12 8.55 -6.25
C SER A 129 -1.26 7.16 -6.85
N PHE A 130 -1.80 7.09 -8.07
CA PHE A 130 -1.95 5.84 -8.82
C PHE A 130 -0.59 5.17 -9.09
N VAL A 131 0.38 5.92 -9.63
CA VAL A 131 1.69 5.39 -10.01
C VAL A 131 2.48 4.92 -8.78
N LEU A 132 2.49 5.69 -7.70
CA LEU A 132 3.18 5.28 -6.48
C LEU A 132 2.53 4.03 -5.87
N ALA A 133 1.21 3.95 -5.86
CA ALA A 133 0.49 2.81 -5.30
C ALA A 133 0.66 1.51 -6.13
N MET A 134 1.14 1.58 -7.35
CA MET A 134 1.54 0.38 -8.11
C MET A 134 2.75 -0.35 -7.50
N PHE A 135 3.59 0.36 -6.74
CA PHE A 135 4.85 -0.17 -6.19
C PHE A 135 4.91 -0.13 -4.66
N ILE A 136 4.08 0.70 -4.06
CA ILE A 136 4.04 0.97 -2.63
C ILE A 136 2.60 0.77 -2.18
N ASP A 137 2.42 0.26 -0.98
CA ASP A 137 1.08 0.04 -0.43
C ASP A 137 0.23 1.33 -0.46
N SER A 138 -1.03 1.18 -0.83
CA SER A 138 -1.96 2.29 -1.06
C SER A 138 -2.17 3.16 0.19
N ILE A 139 -2.17 2.56 1.39
CA ILE A 139 -2.35 3.30 2.66
C ILE A 139 -1.20 4.25 2.89
N THR A 140 0.02 3.78 2.71
CA THR A 140 1.25 4.57 2.87
C THR A 140 1.29 5.73 1.88
N VAL A 141 0.95 5.48 0.60
CA VAL A 141 0.86 6.54 -0.42
C VAL A 141 -0.16 7.60 -0.03
N ILE A 142 -1.35 7.20 0.42
CA ILE A 142 -2.41 8.13 0.83
C ILE A 142 -1.93 9.02 2.00
N LEU A 143 -1.27 8.44 2.99
CA LEU A 143 -0.78 9.21 4.15
C LEU A 143 0.21 10.31 3.73
N PHE A 144 1.13 10.03 2.82
CA PHE A 144 2.09 11.03 2.34
C PHE A 144 1.43 12.10 1.47
N LEU A 145 0.63 11.69 0.49
CA LEU A 145 -0.02 12.66 -0.38
C LEU A 145 -0.99 13.54 0.40
N ALA A 146 -1.82 12.96 1.26
CA ALA A 146 -2.75 13.73 2.07
C ALA A 146 -2.03 14.76 2.95
N ALA A 147 -0.90 14.40 3.58
CA ALA A 147 -0.11 15.33 4.37
C ALA A 147 0.37 16.53 3.54
N VAL A 148 0.92 16.29 2.33
CA VAL A 148 1.37 17.35 1.43
C VAL A 148 0.19 18.12 0.86
N THR A 149 -0.91 17.46 0.52
CA THR A 149 -2.13 18.11 0.03
C THR A 149 -2.72 19.06 1.08
N ILE A 150 -2.73 18.68 2.36
CA ILE A 150 -3.15 19.55 3.46
C ILE A 150 -2.21 20.76 3.59
N GLU A 151 -0.89 20.53 3.53
CA GLU A 151 0.10 21.61 3.58
C GLU A 151 -0.10 22.62 2.43
N LEU A 152 -0.26 22.12 1.21
CA LEU A 152 -0.56 22.96 0.05
C LEU A 152 -1.92 23.64 0.15
N ALA A 153 -2.92 22.97 0.70
CA ALA A 153 -4.25 23.54 0.88
C ALA A 153 -4.25 24.74 1.85
N VAL A 154 -3.45 24.67 2.91
CA VAL A 154 -3.27 25.80 3.85
C VAL A 154 -2.57 26.96 3.14
N LEU A 155 -1.50 26.68 2.38
CA LEU A 155 -0.71 27.70 1.67
C LEU A 155 -1.51 28.33 0.51
N LEU A 156 -2.19 27.51 -0.27
CA LEU A 156 -2.95 27.93 -1.45
C LEU A 156 -4.43 28.22 -1.17
N LYS A 157 -4.85 28.12 0.10
CA LYS A 157 -6.21 28.46 0.60
C LYS A 157 -7.35 27.75 -0.16
N PHE A 158 -7.16 26.51 -0.56
CA PHE A 158 -8.21 25.68 -1.16
C PHE A 158 -8.74 24.63 -0.18
N ASN A 159 -9.87 23.98 -0.52
CA ASN A 159 -10.41 22.87 0.26
C ASN A 159 -9.66 21.57 -0.09
N PRO A 160 -8.95 20.90 0.84
CA PRO A 160 -8.19 19.69 0.55
C PRO A 160 -9.07 18.46 0.33
N VAL A 161 -10.30 18.44 0.83
CA VAL A 161 -11.16 17.25 0.85
C VAL A 161 -11.39 16.64 -0.54
N PRO A 162 -11.75 17.43 -1.58
CA PRO A 162 -11.90 16.89 -2.93
C PRO A 162 -10.63 16.22 -3.48
N MET A 163 -9.47 16.81 -3.20
CA MET A 163 -8.19 16.31 -3.68
C MET A 163 -7.80 15.01 -2.96
N ILE A 164 -7.91 14.97 -1.64
CA ILE A 164 -7.63 13.77 -0.84
C ILE A 164 -8.56 12.61 -1.21
N LEU A 165 -9.85 12.88 -1.42
CA LEU A 165 -10.78 11.84 -1.88
C LEU A 165 -10.35 11.25 -3.22
N ALA A 166 -9.99 12.11 -4.18
CA ALA A 166 -9.53 11.68 -5.49
C ALA A 166 -8.21 10.88 -5.42
N GLU A 167 -7.27 11.31 -4.58
CA GLU A 167 -6.01 10.60 -4.31
C GLU A 167 -6.25 9.20 -3.73
N ILE A 168 -7.18 9.06 -2.76
CA ILE A 168 -7.55 7.77 -2.16
C ILE A 168 -8.08 6.81 -3.24
N PHE A 169 -8.99 7.27 -4.09
CA PHE A 169 -9.51 6.43 -5.17
C PHE A 169 -8.42 6.01 -6.15
N CYS A 170 -7.54 6.92 -6.53
CA CYS A 170 -6.43 6.62 -7.44
C CYS A 170 -5.40 5.69 -6.80
N ALA A 171 -5.08 5.83 -5.51
CA ALA A 171 -4.19 4.92 -4.80
C ALA A 171 -4.73 3.49 -4.78
N ASN A 172 -6.01 3.31 -4.43
CA ASN A 172 -6.62 1.97 -4.43
C ASN A 172 -6.63 1.34 -5.84
N LEU A 173 -6.88 2.14 -6.89
CA LEU A 173 -6.78 1.64 -8.27
C LEU A 173 -5.34 1.26 -8.62
N GLY A 174 -4.35 2.08 -8.23
CA GLY A 174 -2.93 1.79 -8.44
C GLY A 174 -2.48 0.53 -7.71
N GLY A 175 -2.90 0.39 -6.45
CA GLY A 175 -2.61 -0.79 -5.63
C GLY A 175 -3.12 -2.09 -6.25
N SER A 176 -4.28 -2.06 -6.93
CA SER A 176 -4.82 -3.22 -7.64
C SER A 176 -4.15 -3.51 -8.98
N ALA A 177 -3.37 -2.58 -9.53
CA ALA A 177 -2.82 -2.68 -10.88
C ALA A 177 -1.65 -3.65 -10.99
N THR A 178 -0.91 -3.88 -9.93
CA THR A 178 0.29 -4.74 -9.91
C THR A 178 0.25 -5.75 -8.78
N MET A 179 1.13 -6.72 -8.86
CA MET A 179 1.31 -7.68 -7.78
C MET A 179 1.85 -7.03 -6.49
N CYS A 180 2.70 -6.00 -6.61
CA CYS A 180 3.39 -5.37 -5.47
C CYS A 180 2.61 -4.24 -4.82
N GLY A 181 1.55 -3.72 -5.44
CA GLY A 181 0.80 -2.56 -4.96
C GLY A 181 0.17 -2.76 -3.59
N ASP A 182 -0.55 -3.86 -3.41
CA ASP A 182 -1.20 -4.18 -2.14
C ASP A 182 -0.83 -5.59 -1.66
N PRO A 183 -0.65 -5.82 -0.34
CA PRO A 183 -0.29 -7.13 0.22
C PRO A 183 -1.19 -8.31 -0.22
N PRO A 184 -2.52 -8.17 -0.33
CA PRO A 184 -3.37 -9.25 -0.84
C PRO A 184 -2.99 -9.73 -2.24
N ASN A 185 -2.56 -8.84 -3.12
CA ASN A 185 -2.15 -9.20 -4.48
C ASN A 185 -0.91 -10.08 -4.50
N ILE A 186 0.05 -9.80 -3.59
CA ILE A 186 1.26 -10.61 -3.43
C ILE A 186 0.88 -12.02 -2.99
N ILE A 187 -0.03 -12.14 -2.01
CA ILE A 187 -0.50 -13.43 -1.49
C ILE A 187 -1.22 -14.23 -2.60
N ILE A 188 -2.12 -13.58 -3.35
CA ILE A 188 -2.85 -14.21 -4.45
C ILE A 188 -1.88 -14.61 -5.57
N GLY A 189 -0.98 -13.71 -5.95
CA GLY A 189 -0.01 -13.95 -7.01
C GLY A 189 0.91 -15.12 -6.69
N THR A 190 1.50 -15.16 -5.50
CA THR A 190 2.37 -16.26 -5.08
C THR A 190 1.63 -17.58 -4.93
N SER A 191 0.40 -17.57 -4.42
CA SER A 191 -0.41 -18.78 -4.25
C SER A 191 -0.86 -19.40 -5.58
N LEU A 192 -1.10 -18.57 -6.60
CA LEU A 192 -1.54 -19.01 -7.92
C LEU A 192 -0.38 -19.12 -8.93
N GLY A 193 0.84 -18.79 -8.54
CA GLY A 193 2.01 -18.80 -9.41
C GLY A 193 1.98 -17.72 -10.49
N TYR A 194 1.28 -16.62 -10.26
CA TYR A 194 1.26 -15.47 -11.16
C TYR A 194 2.53 -14.64 -11.02
N THR A 195 2.96 -14.08 -12.14
CA THR A 195 4.08 -13.13 -12.18
C THR A 195 3.60 -11.69 -12.05
N PHE A 196 4.53 -10.77 -11.80
CA PHE A 196 4.26 -9.33 -11.84
C PHE A 196 3.61 -8.90 -13.16
N MET A 197 4.09 -9.45 -14.29
CA MET A 197 3.55 -9.11 -15.61
C MET A 197 2.14 -9.64 -15.84
N ASP A 198 1.75 -10.76 -15.25
CA ASP A 198 0.38 -11.27 -15.34
C ASP A 198 -0.60 -10.30 -14.68
N PHE A 199 -0.22 -9.66 -13.56
CA PHE A 199 -1.01 -8.60 -12.96
C PHE A 199 -1.09 -7.36 -13.86
N VAL A 200 0.03 -6.86 -14.35
CA VAL A 200 0.07 -5.66 -15.20
C VAL A 200 -0.77 -5.84 -16.47
N THR A 201 -0.71 -6.99 -17.10
CA THR A 201 -1.43 -7.26 -18.37
C THR A 201 -2.92 -7.52 -18.17
N ASN A 202 -3.35 -8.02 -17.02
CA ASN A 202 -4.76 -8.30 -16.73
C ASN A 202 -5.40 -7.19 -15.87
N THR A 203 -5.09 -7.16 -14.58
CA THR A 203 -5.66 -6.17 -13.64
C THR A 203 -5.16 -4.74 -13.92
N GLY A 204 -3.91 -4.59 -14.33
CA GLY A 204 -3.32 -3.30 -14.67
C GLY A 204 -4.09 -2.60 -15.80
N VAL A 205 -4.42 -3.31 -16.88
CA VAL A 205 -5.19 -2.72 -18.00
C VAL A 205 -6.54 -2.19 -17.52
N MET A 206 -7.24 -2.95 -16.66
CA MET A 206 -8.51 -2.50 -16.07
C MET A 206 -8.31 -1.29 -15.16
N ALA A 207 -7.26 -1.28 -14.35
CA ALA A 207 -6.93 -0.17 -13.46
C ALA A 207 -6.61 1.11 -14.24
N PHE A 208 -5.84 1.05 -15.33
CA PHE A 208 -5.55 2.20 -16.19
C PHE A 208 -6.81 2.74 -16.89
N ALA A 209 -7.69 1.86 -17.39
CA ALA A 209 -8.96 2.27 -17.97
C ALA A 209 -9.85 2.95 -16.92
N SER A 210 -9.91 2.40 -15.72
CA SER A 210 -10.66 2.97 -14.59
C SER A 210 -10.08 4.31 -14.14
N LEU A 211 -8.75 4.47 -14.15
CA LEU A 211 -8.10 5.75 -13.85
C LEU A 211 -8.63 6.87 -14.76
N GLY A 212 -8.73 6.60 -16.07
CA GLY A 212 -9.28 7.59 -17.00
C GLY A 212 -10.70 8.03 -16.64
N CYS A 213 -11.56 7.07 -16.29
CA CYS A 213 -12.94 7.38 -15.85
C CYS A 213 -12.95 8.17 -14.54
N VAL A 214 -12.10 7.80 -13.59
CA VAL A 214 -12.01 8.44 -12.27
C VAL A 214 -11.49 9.87 -12.37
N LEU A 215 -10.47 10.12 -13.21
CA LEU A 215 -9.97 11.47 -13.49
C LEU A 215 -11.06 12.39 -14.00
N VAL A 216 -11.83 11.92 -14.99
CA VAL A 216 -12.94 12.69 -15.57
C VAL A 216 -14.05 12.89 -14.53
N TYR A 217 -14.44 11.85 -13.82
CA TYR A 217 -15.52 11.90 -12.81
C TYR A 217 -15.21 12.93 -11.73
N PHE A 218 -14.05 12.83 -11.07
CA PHE A 218 -13.68 13.72 -9.98
C PHE A 218 -13.51 15.18 -10.46
N TYR A 219 -12.96 15.38 -11.66
CA TYR A 219 -12.89 16.72 -12.23
C TYR A 219 -14.28 17.34 -12.44
N LEU A 220 -15.23 16.59 -13.02
CA LEU A 220 -16.58 17.10 -13.26
C LEU A 220 -17.31 17.41 -11.96
N VAL A 221 -17.17 16.55 -10.93
CA VAL A 221 -17.81 16.73 -9.63
C VAL A 221 -17.25 17.94 -8.88
N PHE A 222 -15.91 18.09 -8.86
CA PHE A 222 -15.26 19.12 -8.05
C PHE A 222 -14.77 20.34 -8.83
N LYS A 223 -15.12 20.46 -10.11
CA LYS A 223 -14.71 21.57 -10.97
C LYS A 223 -14.95 22.93 -10.33
N LYS A 224 -16.12 23.14 -9.74
CA LYS A 224 -16.50 24.44 -9.12
C LYS A 224 -15.60 24.77 -7.92
N ASP A 225 -15.24 23.78 -7.11
CA ASP A 225 -14.40 23.97 -5.93
C ASP A 225 -12.93 24.23 -6.32
N LEU A 226 -12.49 23.64 -7.43
CA LEU A 226 -11.12 23.75 -7.93
C LEU A 226 -10.87 25.07 -8.68
N GLU A 227 -11.86 25.55 -9.45
CA GLU A 227 -11.73 26.77 -10.28
C GLU A 227 -12.04 28.06 -9.49
N SER A 228 -12.85 28.02 -8.44
CA SER A 228 -13.34 29.21 -7.73
C SER A 228 -12.26 30.01 -6.97
N LYS A 229 -11.06 29.47 -6.78
CA LYS A 229 -10.00 30.07 -5.95
C LYS A 229 -8.66 30.33 -6.67
N ALA A 230 -8.62 30.21 -8.01
CA ALA A 230 -7.38 30.30 -8.78
C ALA A 230 -6.83 31.74 -8.97
N GLU A 231 -7.51 32.77 -8.52
CA GLU A 231 -7.33 34.12 -9.08
C GLU A 231 -6.45 35.10 -8.28
N ASN A 232 -5.82 34.84 -7.20
CA ASN A 232 -4.88 35.83 -6.60
C ASN A 232 -3.97 35.19 -5.56
N MET A 233 -2.92 34.49 -5.98
CA MET A 233 -1.96 33.92 -5.06
C MET A 233 -0.56 34.50 -5.22
N ASP A 234 0.02 34.88 -4.09
CA ASP A 234 1.42 35.25 -3.97
C ASP A 234 2.28 33.98 -3.84
N TYR A 235 3.02 33.65 -4.89
CA TYR A 235 3.86 32.44 -4.98
C TYR A 235 5.26 32.64 -4.35
N SER A 236 5.56 33.80 -3.76
CA SER A 236 6.91 34.17 -3.27
C SER A 236 7.33 33.43 -2.01
N ASN A 237 6.38 32.96 -1.19
CA ASN A 237 6.64 32.32 0.12
C ASN A 237 6.40 30.80 0.14
N LEU A 238 6.38 30.15 -1.02
CA LEU A 238 6.14 28.69 -1.07
C LEU A 238 7.42 27.91 -0.71
N PRO A 239 7.30 26.82 0.03
CA PRO A 239 8.45 26.01 0.43
C PRO A 239 9.16 25.44 -0.79
N THR A 240 10.48 25.47 -0.77
CA THR A 240 11.30 24.86 -1.82
C THR A 240 11.32 23.33 -1.64
N PRO A 241 11.34 22.54 -2.75
CA PRO A 241 11.41 21.09 -2.65
C PRO A 241 12.59 20.60 -1.79
N GLU A 242 13.71 21.31 -1.83
CA GLU A 242 14.93 20.99 -1.10
C GLU A 242 14.75 21.08 0.43
N SER A 243 13.81 21.90 0.91
CA SER A 243 13.49 22.01 2.34
C SER A 243 12.77 20.78 2.91
N ALA A 244 12.25 19.91 2.03
CA ALA A 244 11.58 18.69 2.42
C ALA A 244 12.57 17.56 2.78
N ILE A 245 13.84 17.66 2.36
CA ILE A 245 14.86 16.64 2.58
C ILE A 245 15.45 16.82 3.98
N THR A 246 15.24 15.83 4.84
CA THR A 246 15.72 15.85 6.23
C THR A 246 17.19 15.47 6.32
N ASP A 247 17.62 14.44 5.59
CA ASP A 247 19.00 13.95 5.49
C ASP A 247 19.36 13.67 4.04
N LYS A 248 20.34 14.41 3.50
CA LYS A 248 20.77 14.26 2.09
C LYS A 248 21.43 12.92 1.80
N ASN A 249 22.24 12.40 2.72
CA ASN A 249 22.94 11.14 2.52
C ASN A 249 21.94 9.97 2.59
N GLY A 250 21.07 9.98 3.59
CA GLY A 250 19.97 9.03 3.71
C GLY A 250 19.03 9.06 2.51
N PHE A 251 18.72 10.25 1.98
CA PHE A 251 17.89 10.42 0.78
C PHE A 251 18.50 9.75 -0.46
N ILE A 252 19.81 9.94 -0.72
CA ILE A 252 20.48 9.31 -1.86
C ILE A 252 20.53 7.80 -1.69
N ILE A 253 20.94 7.33 -0.50
CA ILE A 253 21.07 5.90 -0.22
C ILE A 253 19.73 5.18 -0.35
N SER A 254 18.67 5.69 0.29
CA SER A 254 17.34 5.07 0.24
C SER A 254 16.75 5.07 -1.16
N THR A 255 16.96 6.17 -1.94
CA THR A 255 16.50 6.25 -3.33
C THR A 255 17.22 5.25 -4.23
N VAL A 256 18.54 5.08 -4.05
CA VAL A 256 19.32 4.10 -4.83
C VAL A 256 18.88 2.69 -4.49
N ILE A 257 18.72 2.36 -3.20
CA ILE A 257 18.29 1.02 -2.76
C ILE A 257 16.88 0.68 -3.31
N PHE A 258 15.97 1.65 -3.39
CA PHE A 258 14.64 1.43 -3.93
C PHE A 258 14.62 1.23 -5.45
N LEU A 259 15.57 1.81 -6.19
CA LEU A 259 15.64 1.71 -7.65
C LEU A 259 16.42 0.49 -8.16
N VAL A 260 17.20 -0.19 -7.31
CA VAL A 260 17.99 -1.39 -7.62
C VAL A 260 17.22 -2.65 -7.25
#